data_5cb36a332d533de4c0532482080e8184
#
_entry.id   5cb36a332d533de4c0532482080e8184
#
_cell.length_a   1.000
_cell.length_b   1.000
_cell.length_c   1.000
_cell.angle_alpha   90.00
_cell.angle_beta   90.00
_cell.angle_gamma   90.00
#
_symmetry.space_group_name_H-M   'P 1'
#
loop_
_entity.id
_entity.type
_entity.pdbx_description
1 polymer ?
#
loop_
_entity_poly.entity_id
_entity_poly.type
_entity_poly.pdbx_seq_one_letter_code
_entity_poly.pdbx_strand_id
1 'polypeptide(L)'
;MDLQSLKQSVSQRLEFIGGALERFRTRDAEREELLAQQLSTMQEKVAAMEAHSEQMQAQVRRERERAMTDLLTQLPNREAWQERLAFEYNRWQRYRHPLSVSVIDIDLFKKINDSFGHKAGDRVLQLVAREMKSRLRSTDFIARFGGEEFVLLLPETGLEAARDVVEQFREHVGKLPFHFGGKPVSITFSAGVSEFRDGDTEDAVFDRADRALYQAKDAGRNQVMVD
;
A
#
# COMPACT_ATOMS: atom_id res chain seq x y z
N MET A 1 -31.46 70.11 -55.06
CA MET A 1 -30.26 69.35 -54.62
C MET A 1 -29.60 68.83 -55.84
N ASP A 2 -28.38 69.26 -56.12
CA ASP A 2 -27.65 68.88 -57.36
C ASP A 2 -27.16 67.41 -57.26
N LEU A 3 -27.37 66.64 -58.28
CA LEU A 3 -27.03 65.21 -58.38
C LEU A 3 -25.53 64.97 -58.07
N GLN A 4 -24.69 65.94 -58.35
CA GLN A 4 -23.25 65.92 -58.04
C GLN A 4 -22.96 65.99 -56.57
N SER A 5 -23.67 66.83 -55.78
CA SER A 5 -23.57 66.96 -54.33
C SER A 5 -24.01 65.68 -53.62
N LEU A 6 -25.06 65.01 -54.13
CA LEU A 6 -25.53 63.73 -53.56
C LEU A 6 -24.50 62.63 -53.80
N LYS A 7 -23.91 62.53 -55.02
CA LYS A 7 -22.84 61.56 -55.33
C LYS A 7 -21.62 61.75 -54.44
N GLN A 8 -21.21 63.00 -54.23
CA GLN A 8 -20.05 63.30 -53.36
C GLN A 8 -20.28 62.91 -51.87
N SER A 9 -21.47 63.21 -51.39
CA SER A 9 -21.87 62.81 -49.98
C SER A 9 -21.94 61.33 -49.81
N VAL A 10 -22.46 60.56 -50.77
CA VAL A 10 -22.53 59.12 -50.76
C VAL A 10 -21.11 58.53 -50.84
N SER A 11 -20.23 59.05 -51.71
CA SER A 11 -18.83 58.57 -51.82
C SER A 11 -18.07 58.79 -50.51
N GLN A 12 -18.17 59.93 -49.87
CA GLN A 12 -17.53 60.21 -48.59
C GLN A 12 -18.03 59.28 -47.47
N ARG A 13 -19.32 58.96 -47.46
CA ARG A 13 -19.88 58.02 -46.46
C ARG A 13 -19.40 56.60 -46.70
N LEU A 14 -19.27 56.17 -47.97
CA LEU A 14 -18.73 54.89 -48.34
C LEU A 14 -17.24 54.73 -47.95
N GLU A 15 -16.44 55.77 -48.15
CA GLU A 15 -15.04 55.80 -47.72
C GLU A 15 -14.91 55.74 -46.19
N PHE A 16 -15.76 56.50 -45.45
CA PHE A 16 -15.76 56.45 -44.01
C PHE A 16 -16.16 55.07 -43.47
N ILE A 17 -17.21 54.45 -44.02
CA ILE A 17 -17.64 53.10 -43.67
C ILE A 17 -16.56 52.09 -44.03
N GLY A 18 -15.93 52.17 -45.22
CA GLY A 18 -14.83 51.32 -45.63
C GLY A 18 -13.66 51.38 -44.65
N GLY A 19 -13.21 52.57 -44.28
CA GLY A 19 -12.12 52.74 -43.31
C GLY A 19 -12.50 52.32 -41.87
N ALA A 20 -13.76 52.44 -41.51
CA ALA A 20 -14.22 51.91 -40.22
C ALA A 20 -14.23 50.38 -40.21
N LEU A 21 -14.65 49.77 -41.31
CA LEU A 21 -14.68 48.28 -41.45
C LEU A 21 -13.26 47.67 -41.46
N GLU A 22 -12.31 48.32 -42.15
CA GLU A 22 -10.92 47.89 -42.10
C GLU A 22 -10.31 47.98 -40.72
N ARG A 23 -10.53 49.10 -40.01
CA ARG A 23 -10.07 49.22 -38.61
C ARG A 23 -10.70 48.15 -37.69
N PHE A 24 -11.97 47.84 -37.91
CA PHE A 24 -12.64 46.77 -37.16
C PHE A 24 -12.01 45.40 -37.44
N ARG A 25 -11.82 45.07 -38.72
CA ARG A 25 -11.18 43.81 -39.14
C ARG A 25 -9.76 43.67 -38.59
N THR A 26 -8.96 44.72 -38.63
CA THR A 26 -7.60 44.70 -38.09
C THR A 26 -7.61 44.44 -36.58
N ARG A 27 -8.47 45.12 -35.83
CA ARG A 27 -8.61 44.91 -34.40
C ARG A 27 -9.15 43.51 -34.04
N ASP A 28 -10.05 43.00 -34.83
CA ASP A 28 -10.62 41.66 -34.63
C ASP A 28 -9.56 40.58 -34.85
N ALA A 29 -8.75 40.71 -35.94
CA ALA A 29 -7.62 39.82 -36.21
C ALA A 29 -6.53 39.89 -35.12
N GLU A 30 -6.17 41.07 -34.64
CA GLU A 30 -5.23 41.24 -33.52
C GLU A 30 -5.75 40.58 -32.21
N ARG A 31 -7.07 40.68 -31.96
CA ARG A 31 -7.72 40.06 -30.79
C ARG A 31 -7.74 38.53 -30.92
N GLU A 32 -8.04 38.01 -32.10
CA GLU A 32 -8.02 36.56 -32.36
C GLU A 32 -6.62 35.99 -32.17
N GLU A 33 -5.58 36.67 -32.66
CA GLU A 33 -4.19 36.25 -32.48
C GLU A 33 -3.79 36.26 -30.99
N LEU A 34 -4.15 37.30 -30.25
CA LEU A 34 -3.89 37.37 -28.79
C LEU A 34 -4.59 36.25 -28.05
N LEU A 35 -5.86 35.98 -28.37
CA LEU A 35 -6.61 34.88 -27.75
C LEU A 35 -6.00 33.52 -28.10
N ALA A 36 -5.55 33.30 -29.31
CA ALA A 36 -4.88 32.08 -29.74
C ALA A 36 -3.56 31.84 -28.94
N GLN A 37 -2.77 32.92 -28.76
CA GLN A 37 -1.55 32.88 -27.98
C GLN A 37 -1.85 32.58 -26.49
N GLN A 38 -2.88 33.21 -25.92
CA GLN A 38 -3.30 32.94 -24.53
C GLN A 38 -3.77 31.49 -24.32
N LEU A 39 -4.55 30.97 -25.28
CA LEU A 39 -4.99 29.57 -25.28
C LEU A 39 -3.82 28.58 -25.32
N SER A 40 -2.86 28.82 -26.24
CA SER A 40 -1.65 28.00 -26.36
C SER A 40 -0.85 28.00 -25.06
N THR A 41 -0.61 29.19 -24.48
CA THR A 41 0.09 29.32 -23.19
C THR A 41 -0.66 28.63 -22.04
N MET A 42 -1.98 28.70 -22.05
CA MET A 42 -2.82 28.05 -21.04
C MET A 42 -2.77 26.54 -21.17
N GLN A 43 -2.82 26.00 -22.39
CA GLN A 43 -2.67 24.57 -22.65
C GLN A 43 -1.31 24.04 -22.20
N GLU A 44 -0.22 24.75 -22.48
CA GLU A 44 1.12 24.39 -22.00
C GLU A 44 1.21 24.38 -20.48
N LYS A 45 0.61 25.37 -19.81
CA LYS A 45 0.57 25.41 -18.33
C LYS A 45 -0.25 24.25 -17.74
N VAL A 46 -1.40 23.93 -18.34
CA VAL A 46 -2.22 22.80 -17.88
C VAL A 46 -1.44 21.49 -18.03
N ALA A 47 -0.83 21.24 -19.19
CA ALA A 47 -0.02 20.04 -19.41
C ALA A 47 1.15 19.94 -18.42
N ALA A 48 1.83 21.06 -18.13
CA ALA A 48 2.91 21.09 -17.17
C ALA A 48 2.40 20.82 -15.73
N MET A 49 1.23 21.34 -15.36
CA MET A 49 0.61 21.08 -14.05
C MET A 49 0.17 19.61 -13.90
N GLU A 50 -0.39 19.02 -14.94
CA GLU A 50 -0.78 17.60 -14.95
C GLU A 50 0.46 16.70 -14.76
N ALA A 51 1.53 16.92 -15.52
CA ALA A 51 2.77 16.19 -15.39
C ALA A 51 3.39 16.34 -13.99
N HIS A 52 3.36 17.54 -13.41
CA HIS A 52 3.85 17.76 -12.05
C HIS A 52 2.98 17.06 -11.00
N SER A 53 1.65 17.08 -11.16
CA SER A 53 0.72 16.38 -10.28
C SER A 53 0.96 14.86 -10.28
N GLU A 54 1.14 14.26 -11.45
CA GLU A 54 1.46 12.83 -11.60
C GLU A 54 2.79 12.48 -10.91
N GLN A 55 3.80 13.32 -11.10
CA GLN A 55 5.11 13.13 -10.45
C GLN A 55 5.00 13.18 -8.93
N MET A 56 4.26 14.16 -8.39
CA MET A 56 4.03 14.28 -6.95
C MET A 56 3.25 13.08 -6.38
N GLN A 57 2.20 12.63 -7.08
CA GLN A 57 1.44 11.45 -6.67
C GLN A 57 2.32 10.18 -6.65
N ALA A 58 3.18 10.01 -7.66
CA ALA A 58 4.12 8.90 -7.71
C ALA A 58 5.17 8.96 -6.58
N GLN A 59 5.61 10.16 -6.20
CA GLN A 59 6.50 10.35 -5.06
C GLN A 59 5.82 10.00 -3.74
N VAL A 60 4.63 10.54 -3.48
CA VAL A 60 3.85 10.23 -2.27
C VAL A 60 3.59 8.73 -2.13
N ARG A 61 3.24 8.07 -3.25
CA ARG A 61 3.04 6.61 -3.23
C ARG A 61 4.31 5.87 -2.82
N ARG A 62 5.46 6.22 -3.40
CA ARG A 62 6.76 5.60 -3.06
C ARG A 62 7.17 5.84 -1.61
N GLU A 63 6.93 7.04 -1.10
CA GLU A 63 7.23 7.36 0.31
C GLU A 63 6.32 6.58 1.25
N ARG A 64 5.03 6.44 0.92
CA ARG A 64 4.08 5.62 1.68
C ARG A 64 4.48 4.13 1.65
N GLU A 65 4.81 3.58 0.50
CA GLU A 65 5.27 2.19 0.39
C GLU A 65 6.52 1.93 1.24
N ARG A 66 7.45 2.87 1.27
CA ARG A 66 8.65 2.79 2.15
C ARG A 66 8.29 2.88 3.63
N ALA A 67 7.39 3.79 3.99
CA ALA A 67 6.93 3.96 5.38
C ALA A 67 6.17 2.73 5.90
N MET A 68 5.52 1.96 5.02
CA MET A 68 4.71 0.78 5.33
C MET A 68 5.48 -0.55 5.22
N THR A 69 6.78 -0.51 4.93
CA THR A 69 7.59 -1.72 4.69
C THR A 69 8.69 -1.85 5.73
N ASP A 70 8.86 -3.04 6.30
CA ASP A 70 10.03 -3.40 7.12
C ASP A 70 11.27 -3.55 6.24
N LEU A 71 12.29 -2.76 6.52
CA LEU A 71 13.50 -2.68 5.68
C LEU A 71 14.32 -3.98 5.66
N LEU A 72 14.26 -4.76 6.73
CA LEU A 72 15.01 -6.01 6.82
C LEU A 72 14.36 -7.14 6.03
N THR A 73 13.07 -7.36 6.26
CA THR A 73 12.33 -8.50 5.72
C THR A 73 11.61 -8.20 4.40
N GLN A 74 11.44 -6.94 4.06
CA GLN A 74 10.65 -6.48 2.91
C GLN A 74 9.18 -6.94 2.97
N LEU A 75 8.71 -7.25 4.15
CA LEU A 75 7.30 -7.45 4.45
C LEU A 75 6.66 -6.11 4.83
N PRO A 76 5.32 -6.00 4.77
CA PRO A 76 4.59 -4.97 5.49
C PRO A 76 5.05 -4.87 6.94
N ASN A 77 5.11 -3.65 7.47
CA ASN A 77 5.45 -3.40 8.87
C ASN A 77 4.20 -3.30 9.76
N ARG A 78 4.38 -2.95 11.03
CA ARG A 78 3.30 -2.81 12.02
C ARG A 78 2.25 -1.78 11.61
N GLU A 79 2.64 -0.69 10.97
CA GLU A 79 1.70 0.35 10.52
C GLU A 79 0.83 -0.15 9.36
N ALA A 80 1.43 -0.84 8.40
CA ALA A 80 0.70 -1.50 7.31
C ALA A 80 -0.25 -2.59 7.83
N TRP A 81 0.15 -3.32 8.89
CA TRP A 81 -0.73 -4.26 9.58
C TRP A 81 -1.97 -3.59 10.14
N GLN A 82 -1.82 -2.49 10.86
CA GLN A 82 -2.95 -1.77 11.47
C GLN A 82 -3.94 -1.28 10.41
N GLU A 83 -3.46 -0.69 9.33
CA GLU A 83 -4.33 -0.27 8.21
C GLU A 83 -5.08 -1.46 7.59
N ARG A 84 -4.38 -2.57 7.36
CA ARG A 84 -4.99 -3.75 6.76
C ARG A 84 -6.00 -4.42 7.67
N LEU A 85 -5.70 -4.52 8.97
CA LEU A 85 -6.61 -5.09 9.96
C LEU A 85 -7.90 -4.27 10.03
N ALA A 86 -7.81 -2.94 10.14
CA ALA A 86 -8.97 -2.06 10.14
C ALA A 86 -9.82 -2.20 8.87
N PHE A 87 -9.20 -2.34 7.72
CA PHE A 87 -9.91 -2.56 6.45
C PHE A 87 -10.68 -3.90 6.46
N GLU A 88 -10.03 -5.01 6.83
CA GLU A 88 -10.67 -6.33 6.85
C GLU A 88 -11.69 -6.47 7.99
N TYR A 89 -11.47 -5.81 9.12
CA TYR A 89 -12.45 -5.74 10.21
C TYR A 89 -13.76 -5.06 9.77
N ASN A 90 -13.67 -3.91 9.09
CA ASN A 90 -14.85 -3.25 8.53
C ASN A 90 -15.58 -4.13 7.50
N ARG A 91 -14.81 -4.87 6.68
CA ARG A 91 -15.35 -5.83 5.72
C ARG A 91 -16.04 -7.00 6.43
N TRP A 92 -15.41 -7.56 7.45
CA TRP A 92 -15.97 -8.61 8.29
C TRP A 92 -17.25 -8.16 8.99
N GLN A 93 -17.28 -6.99 9.57
CA GLN A 93 -18.50 -6.43 10.17
C GLN A 93 -19.67 -6.38 9.19
N ARG A 94 -19.40 -6.08 7.93
CA ARG A 94 -20.42 -5.93 6.89
C ARG A 94 -20.90 -7.27 6.32
N TYR A 95 -19.98 -8.18 6.04
CA TYR A 95 -20.28 -9.39 5.28
C TYR A 95 -20.29 -10.66 6.14
N ARG A 96 -19.71 -10.64 7.31
CA ARG A 96 -19.65 -11.78 8.24
C ARG A 96 -18.96 -13.02 7.65
N HIS A 97 -18.09 -12.85 6.66
CA HIS A 97 -17.23 -13.95 6.21
C HIS A 97 -16.17 -14.23 7.27
N PRO A 98 -15.76 -15.48 7.47
CA PRO A 98 -14.73 -15.82 8.45
C PRO A 98 -13.47 -14.98 8.28
N LEU A 99 -12.88 -14.52 9.37
CA LEU A 99 -11.65 -13.74 9.39
C LEU A 99 -10.81 -14.21 10.56
N SER A 100 -9.59 -14.68 10.31
CA SER A 100 -8.69 -15.16 11.35
C SER A 100 -7.40 -14.35 11.41
N VAL A 101 -6.85 -14.26 12.61
CA VAL A 101 -5.58 -13.61 12.94
C VAL A 101 -4.63 -14.63 13.51
N SER A 102 -3.35 -14.57 13.16
CA SER A 102 -2.32 -15.33 13.86
C SER A 102 -1.18 -14.43 14.27
N VAL A 103 -0.68 -14.63 15.49
CA VAL A 103 0.56 -14.04 16.01
C VAL A 103 1.61 -15.15 16.08
N ILE A 104 2.78 -14.88 15.51
CA ILE A 104 3.88 -15.84 15.33
C ILE A 104 5.15 -15.23 15.92
N ASP A 105 5.92 -16.04 16.62
CA ASP A 105 7.20 -15.62 17.22
C ASP A 105 8.25 -16.71 17.01
N ILE A 106 9.45 -16.32 16.54
CA ILE A 106 10.56 -17.24 16.31
C ILE A 106 11.13 -17.71 17.63
N ASP A 107 11.10 -19.01 17.86
CA ASP A 107 11.54 -19.63 19.09
C ASP A 107 13.02 -19.39 19.35
N LEU A 108 13.33 -18.98 20.56
CA LEU A 108 14.72 -18.81 21.04
C LEU A 108 15.56 -17.89 20.15
N PHE A 109 14.97 -16.90 19.49
CA PHE A 109 15.65 -16.00 18.58
C PHE A 109 16.83 -15.28 19.23
N LYS A 110 16.68 -14.85 20.49
CA LYS A 110 17.79 -14.29 21.26
C LYS A 110 18.98 -15.25 21.35
N LYS A 111 18.73 -16.55 21.55
CA LYS A 111 19.81 -17.56 21.60
C LYS A 111 20.54 -17.70 20.26
N ILE A 112 19.82 -17.53 19.15
CA ILE A 112 20.44 -17.50 17.80
C ILE A 112 21.37 -16.31 17.70
N ASN A 113 20.90 -15.11 18.09
CA ASN A 113 21.73 -13.91 18.10
C ASN A 113 22.96 -14.03 19.02
N ASP A 114 22.78 -14.53 20.22
CA ASP A 114 23.86 -14.70 21.19
C ASP A 114 24.91 -15.71 20.72
N SER A 115 24.48 -16.78 20.01
CA SER A 115 25.38 -17.86 19.56
C SER A 115 26.08 -17.56 18.22
N PHE A 116 25.43 -16.81 17.32
CA PHE A 116 25.87 -16.63 15.93
C PHE A 116 25.98 -15.17 15.49
N GLY A 117 25.61 -14.24 16.38
CA GLY A 117 25.60 -12.79 16.12
C GLY A 117 24.34 -12.30 15.40
N HIS A 118 24.08 -11.00 15.50
CA HIS A 118 22.87 -10.35 14.92
C HIS A 118 22.73 -10.59 13.41
N LYS A 119 23.82 -10.70 12.67
CA LYS A 119 23.75 -11.01 11.23
C LYS A 119 23.12 -12.37 10.93
N ALA A 120 23.26 -13.34 11.84
CA ALA A 120 22.59 -14.63 11.70
C ALA A 120 21.09 -14.50 11.95
N GLY A 121 20.71 -13.77 13.01
CA GLY A 121 19.31 -13.46 13.28
C GLY A 121 18.62 -12.70 12.14
N ASP A 122 19.27 -11.69 11.56
CA ASP A 122 18.76 -10.98 10.40
C ASP A 122 18.48 -11.90 9.21
N ARG A 123 19.39 -12.84 8.92
CA ARG A 123 19.18 -13.84 7.86
C ARG A 123 18.07 -14.82 8.18
N VAL A 124 17.89 -15.20 9.44
CA VAL A 124 16.77 -16.04 9.89
C VAL A 124 15.44 -15.30 9.64
N LEU A 125 15.34 -14.04 10.05
CA LEU A 125 14.15 -13.22 9.82
C LEU A 125 13.83 -13.07 8.33
N GLN A 126 14.84 -12.79 7.52
CA GLN A 126 14.67 -12.69 6.05
C GLN A 126 14.23 -14.02 5.42
N LEU A 127 14.80 -15.14 5.86
CA LEU A 127 14.44 -16.47 5.37
C LEU A 127 13.00 -16.80 5.72
N VAL A 128 12.63 -16.69 7.00
CA VAL A 128 11.27 -16.99 7.48
C VAL A 128 10.24 -16.11 6.77
N ALA A 129 10.49 -14.81 6.66
CA ALA A 129 9.63 -13.87 5.96
C ALA A 129 9.38 -14.26 4.50
N ARG A 130 10.46 -14.61 3.76
CA ARG A 130 10.38 -15.03 2.37
C ARG A 130 9.59 -16.33 2.20
N GLU A 131 9.88 -17.32 3.03
CA GLU A 131 9.25 -18.64 2.95
C GLU A 131 7.75 -18.57 3.29
N MET A 132 7.36 -17.79 4.31
CA MET A 132 5.95 -17.57 4.63
C MET A 132 5.24 -16.82 3.49
N LYS A 133 5.80 -15.70 3.02
CA LYS A 133 5.20 -14.89 1.95
C LYS A 133 4.97 -15.68 0.67
N SER A 134 5.90 -16.57 0.30
CA SER A 134 5.80 -17.36 -0.93
C SER A 134 4.68 -18.39 -0.94
N ARG A 135 4.11 -18.70 0.22
CA ARG A 135 3.07 -19.72 0.40
C ARG A 135 1.68 -19.15 0.68
N LEU A 136 1.60 -17.84 0.90
CA LEU A 136 0.34 -17.14 1.11
C LEU A 136 -0.39 -16.87 -0.19
N ARG A 137 -1.71 -16.85 -0.13
CA ARG A 137 -2.57 -16.39 -1.22
C ARG A 137 -2.47 -14.89 -1.36
N SER A 138 -2.89 -14.35 -2.49
CA SER A 138 -2.91 -12.90 -2.74
C SER A 138 -3.87 -12.12 -1.82
N THR A 139 -4.85 -12.80 -1.24
CA THR A 139 -5.81 -12.24 -0.27
C THR A 139 -5.27 -12.18 1.14
N ASP A 140 -4.35 -13.10 1.47
CA ASP A 140 -3.76 -13.21 2.79
C ASP A 140 -2.74 -12.09 3.01
N PHE A 141 -2.55 -11.72 4.25
CA PHE A 141 -1.64 -10.64 4.57
C PHE A 141 -0.69 -11.05 5.71
N ILE A 142 0.59 -10.81 5.49
CA ILE A 142 1.63 -11.02 6.50
C ILE A 142 2.38 -9.72 6.73
N ALA A 143 2.70 -9.44 7.99
CA ALA A 143 3.54 -8.31 8.38
C ALA A 143 4.57 -8.72 9.43
N ARG A 144 5.68 -8.02 9.49
CA ARG A 144 6.58 -8.07 10.64
C ARG A 144 6.10 -7.06 11.67
N PHE A 145 5.67 -7.56 12.83
CA PHE A 145 5.08 -6.73 13.87
C PHE A 145 6.14 -6.03 14.74
N GLY A 146 7.26 -6.69 14.97
CA GLY A 146 8.42 -6.14 15.69
C GLY A 146 9.41 -7.26 16.03
N GLY A 147 10.68 -6.93 16.29
CA GLY A 147 11.68 -7.91 16.71
C GLY A 147 11.67 -9.21 15.89
N GLU A 148 11.25 -10.30 16.53
CA GLU A 148 11.10 -11.65 15.96
C GLU A 148 9.64 -12.06 15.71
N GLU A 149 8.71 -11.12 15.82
CA GLU A 149 7.26 -11.35 15.72
C GLU A 149 6.73 -11.05 14.32
N PHE A 150 5.89 -11.96 13.82
CA PHE A 150 5.13 -11.83 12.58
C PHE A 150 3.65 -11.98 12.88
N VAL A 151 2.83 -11.34 12.07
CA VAL A 151 1.37 -11.40 12.17
C VAL A 151 0.76 -11.77 10.83
N LEU A 152 -0.28 -12.61 10.86
CA LEU A 152 -1.02 -13.04 9.68
C LEU A 152 -2.48 -12.61 9.81
N LEU A 153 -3.04 -12.16 8.70
CA LEU A 153 -4.46 -11.92 8.54
C LEU A 153 -4.95 -12.80 7.40
N LEU A 154 -5.94 -13.63 7.68
CA LEU A 154 -6.45 -14.67 6.78
C LEU A 154 -7.95 -14.39 6.51
N PRO A 155 -8.28 -13.56 5.52
CA PRO A 155 -9.66 -13.31 5.12
C PRO A 155 -10.34 -14.57 4.58
N GLU A 156 -11.65 -14.66 4.79
CA GLU A 156 -12.48 -15.78 4.33
C GLU A 156 -11.98 -17.16 4.79
N THR A 157 -11.33 -17.18 5.98
CA THR A 157 -10.68 -18.37 6.53
C THR A 157 -11.10 -18.51 8.00
N GLY A 158 -11.78 -19.59 8.32
CA GLY A 158 -12.19 -19.91 9.71
C GLY A 158 -11.04 -20.51 10.52
N LEU A 159 -11.23 -20.65 11.83
CA LEU A 159 -10.21 -21.01 12.80
C LEU A 159 -9.41 -22.27 12.45
N GLU A 160 -10.08 -23.37 12.12
CA GLU A 160 -9.42 -24.64 11.81
C GLU A 160 -8.56 -24.56 10.54
N ALA A 161 -9.09 -23.94 9.49
CA ALA A 161 -8.33 -23.73 8.25
C ALA A 161 -7.15 -22.78 8.46
N ALA A 162 -7.31 -21.75 9.29
CA ALA A 162 -6.24 -20.82 9.64
C ALA A 162 -5.15 -21.54 10.45
N ARG A 163 -5.52 -22.38 11.41
CA ARG A 163 -4.57 -23.23 12.15
C ARG A 163 -3.79 -24.12 11.18
N ASP A 164 -4.46 -24.78 10.25
CA ASP A 164 -3.81 -25.68 9.30
C ASP A 164 -2.82 -24.96 8.39
N VAL A 165 -3.12 -23.72 7.97
CA VAL A 165 -2.19 -22.88 7.21
C VAL A 165 -0.94 -22.55 8.04
N VAL A 166 -1.12 -22.14 9.29
CA VAL A 166 -0.02 -21.78 10.19
C VAL A 166 0.82 -23.01 10.56
N GLU A 167 0.18 -24.16 10.77
CA GLU A 167 0.86 -25.42 11.05
C GLU A 167 1.73 -25.88 9.86
N GLN A 168 1.24 -25.77 8.64
CA GLN A 168 2.04 -26.02 7.44
C GLN A 168 3.27 -25.10 7.35
N PHE A 169 3.13 -23.83 7.74
CA PHE A 169 4.28 -22.93 7.82
C PHE A 169 5.27 -23.37 8.88
N ARG A 170 4.79 -23.75 10.07
CA ARG A 170 5.63 -24.23 11.17
C ARG A 170 6.45 -25.44 10.75
N GLU A 171 5.79 -26.45 10.17
CA GLU A 171 6.47 -27.63 9.68
C GLU A 171 7.49 -27.32 8.59
N HIS A 172 7.15 -26.42 7.66
CA HIS A 172 8.04 -26.04 6.59
C HIS A 172 9.29 -25.33 7.12
N VAL A 173 9.11 -24.33 7.98
CA VAL A 173 10.21 -23.58 8.59
C VAL A 173 11.12 -24.49 9.39
N GLY A 174 10.55 -25.42 10.16
CA GLY A 174 11.32 -26.40 10.93
C GLY A 174 12.18 -27.35 10.09
N LYS A 175 11.87 -27.52 8.80
CA LYS A 175 12.61 -28.38 7.86
C LYS A 175 13.61 -27.59 6.99
N LEU A 176 13.67 -26.26 7.10
CA LEU A 176 14.58 -25.44 6.29
C LEU A 176 16.05 -25.73 6.62
N PRO A 177 16.88 -26.06 5.63
CA PRO A 177 18.31 -26.23 5.84
C PRO A 177 18.98 -24.84 5.99
N PHE A 178 19.14 -24.38 7.21
CA PHE A 178 19.81 -23.12 7.48
C PHE A 178 21.17 -23.36 8.14
N HIS A 179 22.23 -22.77 7.56
CA HIS A 179 23.59 -22.83 8.07
C HIS A 179 24.18 -21.43 8.21
N PHE A 180 24.88 -21.20 9.30
CA PHE A 180 25.59 -19.96 9.51
C PHE A 180 27.03 -20.25 9.99
N GLY A 181 28.05 -19.70 9.29
CA GLY A 181 29.44 -20.01 9.56
C GLY A 181 29.78 -21.51 9.45
N GLY A 182 29.11 -22.25 8.56
CA GLY A 182 29.29 -23.71 8.38
C GLY A 182 28.60 -24.59 9.43
N LYS A 183 27.90 -24.01 10.40
CA LYS A 183 27.18 -24.75 11.44
C LYS A 183 25.67 -24.76 11.15
N PRO A 184 24.97 -25.90 11.32
CA PRO A 184 23.52 -25.97 11.17
C PRO A 184 22.84 -25.18 12.32
N VAL A 185 21.79 -24.43 11.96
CA VAL A 185 20.95 -23.70 12.91
C VAL A 185 19.50 -24.16 12.74
N SER A 186 18.91 -24.71 13.78
CA SER A 186 17.49 -25.06 13.78
C SER A 186 16.65 -23.82 13.99
N ILE A 187 15.67 -23.62 13.12
CA ILE A 187 14.71 -22.51 13.22
C ILE A 187 13.33 -23.12 13.47
N THR A 188 12.69 -22.75 14.55
CA THR A 188 11.30 -23.08 14.84
C THR A 188 10.55 -21.80 15.22
N PHE A 189 9.24 -21.84 15.20
CA PHE A 189 8.41 -20.79 15.74
C PHE A 189 7.20 -21.35 16.48
N SER A 190 6.69 -20.58 17.39
CA SER A 190 5.40 -20.78 18.05
C SER A 190 4.37 -19.81 17.50
N ALA A 191 3.11 -20.21 17.47
CA ALA A 191 2.04 -19.36 16.99
C ALA A 191 0.75 -19.52 17.79
N GLY A 192 0.00 -18.43 17.87
CA GLY A 192 -1.38 -18.42 18.32
C GLY A 192 -2.29 -17.99 17.18
N VAL A 193 -3.47 -18.59 17.08
CA VAL A 193 -4.49 -18.30 16.08
C VAL A 193 -5.82 -18.04 16.76
N SER A 194 -6.53 -17.01 16.29
CA SER A 194 -7.88 -16.69 16.74
C SER A 194 -8.74 -16.25 15.56
N GLU A 195 -10.04 -16.58 15.60
CA GLU A 195 -11.03 -16.13 14.62
C GLU A 195 -11.88 -15.01 15.22
N PHE A 196 -12.29 -14.03 14.39
CA PHE A 196 -13.24 -13.00 14.78
C PHE A 196 -14.60 -13.59 15.11
N ARG A 197 -15.15 -13.17 16.25
CA ARG A 197 -16.47 -13.58 16.77
C ARG A 197 -17.38 -12.36 16.91
N ASP A 198 -18.67 -12.56 16.93
CA ASP A 198 -19.63 -11.48 17.13
C ASP A 198 -19.34 -10.68 18.40
N GLY A 199 -19.25 -9.36 18.26
CA GLY A 199 -18.93 -8.44 19.33
C GLY A 199 -17.44 -8.17 19.54
N ASP A 200 -16.55 -8.81 18.78
CA ASP A 200 -15.12 -8.56 18.86
C ASP A 200 -14.74 -7.16 18.37
N THR A 201 -13.70 -6.63 18.97
CA THR A 201 -12.89 -5.54 18.44
C THR A 201 -11.61 -6.10 17.83
N GLU A 202 -10.88 -5.28 17.08
CA GLU A 202 -9.57 -5.63 16.52
C GLU A 202 -8.58 -6.07 17.62
N ASP A 203 -8.57 -5.35 18.77
CA ASP A 203 -7.71 -5.66 19.91
C ASP A 203 -8.11 -6.98 20.57
N ALA A 204 -9.41 -7.26 20.70
CA ALA A 204 -9.89 -8.47 21.36
C ALA A 204 -9.44 -9.75 20.66
N VAL A 205 -9.50 -9.80 19.33
CA VAL A 205 -9.04 -10.96 18.56
C VAL A 205 -7.52 -11.09 18.58
N PHE A 206 -6.81 -9.97 18.52
CA PHE A 206 -5.35 -9.96 18.62
C PHE A 206 -4.88 -10.47 19.97
N ASP A 207 -5.46 -10.00 21.06
CA ASP A 207 -5.15 -10.44 22.44
C ASP A 207 -5.42 -11.93 22.65
N ARG A 208 -6.45 -12.49 22.00
CA ARG A 208 -6.70 -13.94 22.04
C ARG A 208 -5.61 -14.72 21.30
N ALA A 209 -5.23 -14.27 20.11
CA ALA A 209 -4.13 -14.89 19.37
C ALA A 209 -2.81 -14.80 20.13
N ASP A 210 -2.52 -13.68 20.78
CA ASP A 210 -1.31 -13.49 21.59
C ASP A 210 -1.31 -14.41 22.83
N ARG A 211 -2.44 -14.55 23.52
CA ARG A 211 -2.57 -15.53 24.63
C ARG A 211 -2.34 -16.96 24.16
N ALA A 212 -2.88 -17.33 22.99
CA ALA A 212 -2.64 -18.65 22.42
C ALA A 212 -1.16 -18.85 22.06
N LEU A 213 -0.47 -17.84 21.54
CA LEU A 213 0.97 -17.87 21.32
C LEU A 213 1.74 -18.07 22.63
N TYR A 214 1.36 -17.36 23.70
CA TYR A 214 1.98 -17.55 25.01
C TYR A 214 1.83 -18.99 25.49
N GLN A 215 0.63 -19.57 25.37
CA GLN A 215 0.39 -20.99 25.71
C GLN A 215 1.26 -21.94 24.87
N ALA A 216 1.43 -21.65 23.58
CA ALA A 216 2.31 -22.42 22.70
C ALA A 216 3.78 -22.39 23.18
N LYS A 217 4.26 -21.22 23.61
CA LYS A 217 5.61 -21.07 24.19
C LYS A 217 5.77 -21.83 25.52
N ASP A 218 4.78 -21.76 26.40
CA ASP A 218 4.80 -22.46 27.70
C ASP A 218 4.70 -23.97 27.56
N ALA A 219 3.92 -24.46 26.60
CA ALA A 219 3.75 -25.90 26.35
C ALA A 219 4.95 -26.56 25.65
N GLY A 220 6.06 -25.85 25.45
CA GLY A 220 7.31 -26.42 24.92
C GLY A 220 7.76 -25.84 23.58
N ARG A 221 7.10 -24.80 23.09
CA ARG A 221 7.41 -24.12 21.81
C ARG A 221 7.15 -25.01 20.58
N ASN A 222 7.52 -24.49 19.41
CA ASN A 222 7.40 -25.19 18.12
C ASN A 222 6.03 -25.84 17.90
N GLN A 223 4.98 -25.08 18.11
CA GLN A 223 3.58 -25.51 18.00
C GLN A 223 2.63 -24.35 17.74
N VAL A 224 1.43 -24.68 17.27
CA VAL A 224 0.34 -23.74 17.02
C VAL A 224 -0.77 -24.03 18.03
N MET A 225 -1.21 -22.99 18.74
CA MET A 225 -2.37 -23.03 19.64
C MET A 225 -3.48 -22.14 19.09
N VAL A 226 -4.71 -22.49 19.42
CA VAL A 226 -5.92 -21.75 18.98
C VAL A 226 -6.73 -21.31 20.20
N ASP A 227 -7.45 -20.18 20.07
CA ASP A 227 -8.41 -19.68 21.06
C ASP A 227 -9.80 -19.49 20.41
#